data_3c95f1caea9efe9604ccd5a20d597730
#
_entry.id   3c95f1caea9efe9604ccd5a20d597730
#
_cell.length_a   1.000
_cell.length_b   1.000
_cell.length_c   1.000
_cell.angle_alpha   90.00
_cell.angle_beta   90.00
_cell.angle_gamma   90.00
#
_symmetry.space_group_name_H-M   'P 1'
#
loop_
_entity.id
_entity.type
_entity.pdbx_description
1 polymer ?
#
loop_
_entity_poly.entity_id
_entity_poly.type
_entity_poly.pdbx_seq_one_letter_code
_entity_poly.pdbx_strand_id
1 'polypeptide(L)'
;MGDYVNVKELFGCDVFNDSVMQDRLPKKVYKELKKTIEEGKELSMEVADVVAHEMKEWAIEKGATHYSHWFQPLTGVTAEKHDAFITAPMENGKVLQSFSGKELIKGEPDASSFPSGGLRATFEARGYTTWDCTSPAFVRHDAAGGTLCIPTAFCSYTGEALDQKTPLLRSMEAINTQALRLLRLFGNTTSKRVTPSVGAEQEYFLVDKEKYMQRKDLVYTGRTLFGAMPPKGQEG
;
A
#
# COMPACT_ATOMS: atom_id res chain seq x y z
N MET A 1 -11.60 16.44 30.52
CA MET A 1 -11.75 14.97 30.49
C MET A 1 -11.55 14.59 29.02
N GLY A 2 -10.47 13.90 28.72
CA GLY A 2 -10.29 13.39 27.34
C GLY A 2 -11.33 12.34 27.06
N ASP A 3 -11.95 12.43 25.89
CA ASP A 3 -12.93 11.43 25.46
C ASP A 3 -12.28 10.05 25.44
N TYR A 4 -12.92 9.11 26.12
CA TYR A 4 -12.46 7.72 26.14
C TYR A 4 -12.61 7.13 24.73
N VAL A 5 -11.47 6.85 24.11
CA VAL A 5 -11.42 6.23 22.79
C VAL A 5 -11.64 4.73 22.96
N ASN A 6 -12.70 4.20 22.38
CA ASN A 6 -12.92 2.75 22.31
C ASN A 6 -12.01 2.14 21.23
N VAL A 7 -10.87 1.61 21.64
CA VAL A 7 -9.87 1.02 20.73
C VAL A 7 -10.47 -0.10 19.88
N LYS A 8 -11.42 -0.87 20.39
CA LYS A 8 -12.05 -1.97 19.64
C LYS A 8 -12.91 -1.46 18.46
N GLU A 9 -13.52 -0.29 18.61
CA GLU A 9 -14.31 0.33 17.54
C GLU A 9 -13.43 1.11 16.57
N LEU A 10 -12.34 1.68 17.08
CA LEU A 10 -11.41 2.46 16.26
C LEU A 10 -10.50 1.59 15.42
N PHE A 11 -10.02 0.45 15.97
CA PHE A 11 -9.02 -0.38 15.30
C PHE A 11 -9.57 -0.99 14.01
N GLY A 12 -8.98 -0.59 12.88
CA GLY A 12 -9.34 -1.11 11.55
C GLY A 12 -10.68 -0.60 10.99
N CYS A 13 -11.32 0.40 11.60
CA CYS A 13 -12.60 0.94 11.14
C CYS A 13 -12.52 1.56 9.72
N ASP A 14 -11.36 2.05 9.34
CA ASP A 14 -11.10 2.67 8.04
C ASP A 14 -10.25 1.79 7.12
N VAL A 15 -10.33 0.46 7.31
CA VAL A 15 -9.65 -0.53 6.48
C VAL A 15 -10.67 -1.31 5.66
N PHE A 16 -10.45 -1.40 4.34
CA PHE A 16 -11.22 -2.25 3.43
C PHE A 16 -10.79 -3.72 3.62
N ASN A 17 -11.06 -4.24 4.80
CA ASN A 17 -10.64 -5.57 5.25
C ASN A 17 -11.56 -6.69 4.73
N ASP A 18 -11.23 -7.92 5.10
CA ASP A 18 -11.95 -9.10 4.66
C ASP A 18 -13.46 -9.07 5.00
N SER A 19 -13.82 -8.56 6.18
CA SER A 19 -15.22 -8.42 6.60
C SER A 19 -15.96 -7.42 5.71
N VAL A 20 -15.37 -6.27 5.42
CA VAL A 20 -15.95 -5.26 4.53
C VAL A 20 -16.07 -5.81 3.11
N MET A 21 -15.07 -6.53 2.62
CA MET A 21 -15.12 -7.17 1.30
C MET A 21 -16.25 -8.21 1.23
N GLN A 22 -16.43 -9.01 2.27
CA GLN A 22 -17.48 -10.02 2.34
C GLN A 22 -18.88 -9.40 2.34
N ASP A 23 -19.06 -8.29 3.02
CA ASP A 23 -20.36 -7.62 3.14
C ASP A 23 -20.76 -6.87 1.86
N ARG A 24 -19.78 -6.30 1.15
CA ARG A 24 -20.02 -5.42 0.00
C ARG A 24 -19.94 -6.11 -1.34
N LEU A 25 -18.99 -7.04 -1.49
CA LEU A 25 -18.79 -7.68 -2.79
C LEU A 25 -19.86 -8.73 -3.08
N PRO A 26 -20.32 -8.85 -4.33
CA PRO A 26 -21.10 -9.99 -4.75
C PRO A 26 -20.38 -11.30 -4.40
N LYS A 27 -21.11 -12.28 -3.88
CA LYS A 27 -20.55 -13.56 -3.37
C LYS A 27 -19.57 -14.24 -4.35
N LYS A 28 -19.85 -14.15 -5.65
CA LYS A 28 -18.97 -14.73 -6.69
C LYS A 28 -17.65 -13.97 -6.74
N VAL A 29 -17.71 -12.63 -6.79
CA VAL A 29 -16.54 -11.78 -6.88
C VAL A 29 -15.66 -11.90 -5.63
N TYR A 30 -16.27 -11.89 -4.44
CA TYR A 30 -15.56 -12.13 -3.19
C TYR A 30 -14.79 -13.46 -3.20
N LYS A 31 -15.44 -14.56 -3.62
CA LYS A 31 -14.79 -15.88 -3.71
C LYS A 31 -13.63 -15.89 -4.70
N GLU A 32 -13.78 -15.25 -5.85
CA GLU A 32 -12.72 -15.15 -6.87
C GLU A 32 -11.55 -14.31 -6.37
N LEU A 33 -11.83 -13.17 -5.71
CA LEU A 33 -10.79 -12.34 -5.08
C LEU A 33 -10.03 -13.12 -3.99
N LYS A 34 -10.73 -13.81 -3.10
CA LYS A 34 -10.10 -14.66 -2.07
C LYS A 34 -9.22 -15.74 -2.69
N LYS A 35 -9.69 -16.40 -3.73
CA LYS A 35 -8.91 -17.41 -4.46
C LYS A 35 -7.67 -16.79 -5.10
N THR A 36 -7.80 -15.61 -5.69
CA THR A 36 -6.66 -14.86 -6.27
C THR A 36 -5.59 -14.57 -5.21
N ILE A 37 -6.03 -14.08 -4.03
CA ILE A 37 -5.12 -13.81 -2.89
C ILE A 37 -4.46 -15.11 -2.39
N GLU A 38 -5.23 -16.17 -2.20
CA GLU A 38 -4.73 -17.45 -1.68
C GLU A 38 -3.78 -18.17 -2.65
N GLU A 39 -4.04 -18.09 -3.94
CA GLU A 39 -3.26 -18.75 -4.98
C GLU A 39 -2.13 -17.86 -5.53
N GLY A 40 -2.08 -16.57 -5.19
CA GLY A 40 -1.10 -15.62 -5.69
C GLY A 40 -1.20 -15.39 -7.21
N LYS A 41 -2.42 -15.39 -7.74
CA LYS A 41 -2.69 -15.16 -9.16
C LYS A 41 -2.90 -13.68 -9.47
N GLU A 42 -2.91 -13.35 -10.75
CA GLU A 42 -3.28 -12.03 -11.22
C GLU A 42 -4.78 -11.78 -11.02
N LEU A 43 -5.12 -10.55 -10.66
CA LEU A 43 -6.49 -10.08 -10.55
C LEU A 43 -7.07 -9.87 -11.96
N SER A 44 -8.18 -10.53 -12.28
CA SER A 44 -8.85 -10.32 -13.55
C SER A 44 -9.52 -8.94 -13.60
N MET A 45 -9.62 -8.36 -14.81
CA MET A 45 -10.25 -7.05 -14.99
C MET A 45 -11.72 -7.04 -14.51
N GLU A 46 -12.46 -8.10 -14.79
CA GLU A 46 -13.86 -8.21 -14.36
C GLU A 46 -14.02 -8.16 -12.84
N VAL A 47 -13.15 -8.86 -12.10
CA VAL A 47 -13.13 -8.81 -10.64
C VAL A 47 -12.66 -7.45 -10.15
N ALA A 48 -11.62 -6.90 -10.77
CA ALA A 48 -11.06 -5.61 -10.40
C ALA A 48 -12.08 -4.46 -10.57
N ASP A 49 -12.88 -4.46 -11.61
CA ASP A 49 -13.89 -3.41 -11.84
C ASP A 49 -14.96 -3.41 -10.74
N VAL A 50 -15.44 -4.59 -10.33
CA VAL A 50 -16.41 -4.68 -9.24
C VAL A 50 -15.79 -4.30 -7.90
N VAL A 51 -14.57 -4.77 -7.63
CA VAL A 51 -13.86 -4.41 -6.40
C VAL A 51 -13.58 -2.91 -6.33
N ALA A 52 -13.14 -2.31 -7.44
CA ALA A 52 -12.89 -0.88 -7.52
C ALA A 52 -14.16 -0.07 -7.24
N HIS A 53 -15.29 -0.47 -7.82
CA HIS A 53 -16.57 0.19 -7.59
C HIS A 53 -16.95 0.17 -6.11
N GLU A 54 -16.97 -1.00 -5.49
CA GLU A 54 -17.36 -1.15 -4.08
C GLU A 54 -16.35 -0.48 -3.12
N MET A 55 -15.06 -0.55 -3.45
CA MET A 55 -14.01 0.14 -2.68
C MET A 55 -14.19 1.65 -2.73
N LYS A 56 -14.53 2.21 -3.90
CA LYS A 56 -14.82 3.63 -4.08
C LYS A 56 -16.06 4.04 -3.27
N GLU A 57 -17.17 3.33 -3.40
CA GLU A 57 -18.40 3.65 -2.66
C GLU A 57 -18.16 3.60 -1.15
N TRP A 58 -17.48 2.56 -0.66
CA TRP A 58 -17.08 2.46 0.73
C TRP A 58 -16.20 3.63 1.18
N ALA A 59 -15.20 4.01 0.38
CA ALA A 59 -14.31 5.11 0.72
C ALA A 59 -15.05 6.46 0.77
N ILE A 60 -15.98 6.70 -0.15
CA ILE A 60 -16.84 7.89 -0.15
C ILE A 60 -17.72 7.95 1.10
N GLU A 61 -18.33 6.83 1.50
CA GLU A 61 -19.09 6.73 2.77
C GLU A 61 -18.21 7.06 3.99
N LYS A 62 -16.91 6.75 3.91
CA LYS A 62 -15.90 7.11 4.92
C LYS A 62 -15.39 8.56 4.78
N GLY A 63 -15.95 9.35 3.86
CA GLY A 63 -15.57 10.74 3.65
C GLY A 63 -14.35 10.96 2.77
N ALA A 64 -13.91 9.94 2.03
CA ALA A 64 -12.82 10.12 1.08
C ALA A 64 -13.31 10.87 -0.17
N THR A 65 -12.52 11.83 -0.63
CA THR A 65 -12.72 12.60 -1.86
C THR A 65 -11.70 12.27 -2.93
N HIS A 66 -10.60 11.67 -2.51
CA HIS A 66 -9.44 11.33 -3.33
C HIS A 66 -9.02 9.89 -3.08
N TYR A 67 -8.24 9.36 -4.02
CA TYR A 67 -7.53 8.10 -3.87
C TYR A 67 -6.05 8.27 -4.18
N SER A 68 -5.23 7.36 -3.67
CA SER A 68 -3.79 7.38 -3.86
C SER A 68 -3.26 5.96 -4.07
N HIS A 69 -2.48 5.77 -5.12
CA HIS A 69 -1.62 4.61 -5.23
C HIS A 69 -0.42 4.84 -4.31
N TRP A 70 -0.38 4.08 -3.22
CA TRP A 70 0.58 4.26 -2.14
C TRP A 70 1.65 3.17 -2.19
N PHE A 71 2.90 3.58 -2.35
CA PHE A 71 4.02 2.67 -2.54
C PHE A 71 5.32 3.21 -1.93
N GLN A 72 6.30 2.32 -1.76
CA GLN A 72 7.60 2.59 -1.15
C GLN A 72 8.68 2.49 -2.22
N PRO A 73 9.00 3.57 -2.95
CA PRO A 73 10.06 3.55 -3.95
C PRO A 73 11.43 3.33 -3.31
N LEU A 74 12.40 2.89 -4.10
CA LEU A 74 13.79 2.66 -3.66
C LEU A 74 14.50 3.93 -3.15
N THR A 75 13.90 5.10 -3.35
CA THR A 75 14.37 6.37 -2.76
C THR A 75 14.20 6.45 -1.24
N GLY A 76 13.47 5.50 -0.63
CA GLY A 76 13.28 5.42 0.81
C GLY A 76 12.17 6.32 1.38
N VAL A 77 11.53 7.13 0.55
CA VAL A 77 10.41 8.01 0.96
C VAL A 77 9.12 7.47 0.34
N THR A 78 8.05 7.37 1.14
CA THR A 78 6.73 6.96 0.64
C THR A 78 6.29 7.86 -0.51
N ALA A 79 5.84 7.26 -1.59
CA ALA A 79 5.30 7.95 -2.75
C ALA A 79 3.80 7.70 -2.88
N GLU A 80 3.12 8.68 -3.40
CA GLU A 80 1.68 8.69 -3.58
C GLU A 80 1.34 9.24 -4.97
N LYS A 81 0.70 8.42 -5.82
CA LYS A 81 0.00 8.94 -6.99
C LYS A 81 -1.42 9.29 -6.56
N HIS A 82 -1.62 10.56 -6.30
CA HIS A 82 -2.85 11.12 -5.74
C HIS A 82 -3.77 11.63 -6.83
N ASP A 83 -5.06 11.26 -6.76
CA ASP A 83 -6.06 11.65 -7.74
C ASP A 83 -7.43 11.86 -7.08
N ALA A 84 -8.33 12.60 -7.72
CA ALA A 84 -9.67 12.83 -7.22
C ALA A 84 -10.65 11.81 -7.82
N PHE A 85 -11.66 11.41 -7.02
CA PHE A 85 -12.78 10.64 -7.56
C PHE A 85 -13.64 11.44 -8.55
N ILE A 86 -13.71 12.77 -8.37
CA ILE A 86 -14.54 13.65 -9.16
C ILE A 86 -13.91 13.88 -10.54
N THR A 87 -14.69 13.60 -11.58
CA THR A 87 -14.34 13.95 -12.96
C THR A 87 -14.85 15.33 -13.33
N ALA A 88 -14.42 15.86 -14.48
CA ALA A 88 -14.92 17.13 -15.00
C ALA A 88 -16.46 17.15 -15.09
N PRO A 89 -17.11 18.31 -14.86
CA PRO A 89 -18.55 18.41 -14.95
C PRO A 89 -19.05 18.05 -16.37
N MET A 90 -20.15 17.32 -16.41
CA MET A 90 -20.84 17.04 -17.66
C MET A 90 -21.64 18.27 -18.12
N GLU A 91 -22.09 18.31 -19.38
CA GLU A 91 -22.87 19.40 -19.96
C GLU A 91 -24.11 19.78 -19.17
N ASN A 92 -24.67 18.85 -18.40
CA ASN A 92 -25.82 19.09 -17.52
C ASN A 92 -25.45 19.59 -16.12
N GLY A 93 -24.19 19.95 -15.87
CA GLY A 93 -23.68 20.44 -14.58
C GLY A 93 -23.52 19.36 -13.51
N LYS A 94 -23.73 18.08 -13.84
CA LYS A 94 -23.48 16.96 -12.92
C LYS A 94 -22.02 16.56 -13.00
N VAL A 95 -21.46 16.13 -11.86
CA VAL A 95 -20.14 15.52 -11.78
C VAL A 95 -20.28 14.01 -11.60
N LEU A 96 -19.36 13.26 -12.18
CA LEU A 96 -19.25 11.83 -11.95
C LEU A 96 -18.13 11.57 -10.96
N GLN A 97 -18.33 10.58 -10.12
CA GLN A 97 -17.26 10.00 -9.30
C GLN A 97 -16.87 8.67 -9.91
N SER A 98 -15.65 8.56 -10.39
CA SER A 98 -15.16 7.38 -11.08
C SER A 98 -13.91 6.81 -10.41
N PHE A 99 -13.84 5.51 -10.40
CA PHE A 99 -12.66 4.70 -10.06
C PHE A 99 -12.89 3.31 -10.63
N SER A 100 -12.02 2.86 -11.49
CA SER A 100 -12.19 1.61 -12.25
C SER A 100 -11.15 0.56 -11.87
N GLY A 101 -11.38 -0.68 -12.28
CA GLY A 101 -10.43 -1.76 -12.08
C GLY A 101 -9.08 -1.52 -12.76
N LYS A 102 -9.05 -0.68 -13.79
CA LYS A 102 -7.80 -0.28 -14.43
C LYS A 102 -6.85 0.40 -13.45
N GLU A 103 -7.35 1.27 -12.59
CA GLU A 103 -6.56 1.94 -11.55
C GLU A 103 -6.00 0.95 -10.53
N LEU A 104 -6.71 -0.15 -10.25
CA LEU A 104 -6.20 -1.21 -9.37
C LEU A 104 -5.12 -2.05 -10.04
N ILE A 105 -5.34 -2.50 -11.29
CA ILE A 105 -4.45 -3.45 -11.96
C ILE A 105 -3.20 -2.78 -12.51
N LYS A 106 -3.33 -1.57 -13.09
CA LYS A 106 -2.25 -0.94 -13.83
C LYS A 106 -2.32 0.57 -13.73
N GLY A 107 -1.75 1.12 -12.67
CA GLY A 107 -1.47 2.53 -12.58
C GLY A 107 -0.16 2.88 -13.30
N GLU A 108 -0.05 4.08 -13.84
CA GLU A 108 1.16 4.61 -14.47
C GLU A 108 1.59 5.89 -13.74
N PRO A 109 2.31 5.78 -12.60
CA PRO A 109 2.82 6.95 -11.92
C PRO A 109 3.93 7.59 -12.73
N ASP A 110 4.00 8.90 -12.65
CA ASP A 110 5.11 9.68 -13.18
C ASP A 110 5.97 10.26 -12.06
N ALA A 111 6.96 11.06 -12.41
CA ALA A 111 7.88 11.66 -11.46
C ALA A 111 7.23 12.62 -10.48
N SER A 112 6.07 13.17 -10.76
CA SER A 112 5.33 14.04 -9.85
C SER A 112 4.83 13.30 -8.61
N SER A 113 4.73 11.97 -8.70
CA SER A 113 4.37 11.08 -7.61
C SER A 113 5.51 10.84 -6.59
N PHE A 114 6.73 11.31 -6.86
CA PHE A 114 7.89 11.07 -6.02
C PHE A 114 8.26 12.32 -5.22
N PRO A 115 8.23 12.27 -3.87
CA PRO A 115 8.55 13.41 -3.02
C PRO A 115 9.98 13.93 -3.19
N SER A 116 10.89 13.07 -3.62
CA SER A 116 12.30 13.38 -3.85
C SER A 116 12.64 13.67 -5.31
N GLY A 117 11.65 14.03 -6.12
CA GLY A 117 11.75 14.20 -7.56
C GLY A 117 12.93 15.08 -7.99
N GLY A 118 13.96 14.46 -8.56
CA GLY A 118 14.99 15.11 -9.35
C GLY A 118 14.91 14.59 -10.79
N LEU A 119 15.59 15.25 -11.72
CA LEU A 119 15.61 14.87 -13.14
C LEU A 119 15.92 13.38 -13.36
N ARG A 120 16.82 12.82 -12.55
CA ARG A 120 17.20 11.41 -12.64
C ARG A 120 16.09 10.47 -12.14
N ALA A 121 15.48 10.78 -11.00
CA ALA A 121 14.34 10.01 -10.48
C ALA A 121 13.17 10.01 -11.47
N THR A 122 12.98 11.12 -12.21
CA THR A 122 11.97 11.28 -13.25
C THR A 122 12.15 10.32 -14.42
N PHE A 123 13.40 10.09 -14.83
CA PHE A 123 13.72 9.23 -15.97
C PHE A 123 13.70 7.75 -15.61
N GLU A 124 14.13 7.40 -14.42
CA GLU A 124 14.26 6.02 -13.94
C GLU A 124 12.96 5.50 -13.30
N ALA A 125 12.02 6.39 -12.98
CA ALA A 125 10.83 6.07 -12.20
C ALA A 125 9.56 5.85 -13.03
N ARG A 126 9.68 5.53 -14.29
CA ARG A 126 8.52 5.14 -15.11
C ARG A 126 8.28 3.64 -15.01
N GLY A 127 7.05 3.29 -14.68
CA GLY A 127 6.67 1.90 -14.53
C GLY A 127 5.18 1.74 -14.29
N TYR A 128 4.84 0.59 -13.76
CA TYR A 128 3.47 0.24 -13.42
C TYR A 128 3.33 0.05 -11.92
N THR A 129 2.23 0.58 -11.38
CA THR A 129 1.73 0.18 -10.07
C THR A 129 0.63 -0.84 -10.23
N THR A 130 0.58 -1.81 -9.34
CA THR A 130 -0.52 -2.75 -9.24
C THR A 130 -0.91 -2.92 -7.78
N TRP A 131 -2.20 -2.98 -7.49
CA TRP A 131 -2.66 -3.23 -6.14
C TRP A 131 -2.14 -4.58 -5.66
N ASP A 132 -1.50 -4.57 -4.51
CA ASP A 132 -1.23 -5.79 -3.76
C ASP A 132 -2.48 -6.18 -2.98
N CYS A 133 -3.28 -7.06 -3.55
CA CYS A 133 -4.53 -7.51 -2.94
C CYS A 133 -4.35 -8.30 -1.62
N THR A 134 -3.12 -8.63 -1.23
CA THR A 134 -2.80 -9.17 0.10
C THR A 134 -2.71 -8.09 1.17
N SER A 135 -2.63 -6.82 0.76
CA SER A 135 -2.61 -5.64 1.63
C SER A 135 -3.91 -4.87 1.44
N PRO A 136 -4.75 -4.75 2.49
CA PRO A 136 -6.03 -4.06 2.36
C PRO A 136 -5.83 -2.57 2.10
N ALA A 137 -6.69 -1.98 1.26
CA ALA A 137 -6.79 -0.54 1.12
C ALA A 137 -7.38 0.07 2.41
N PHE A 138 -7.10 1.34 2.64
CA PHE A 138 -7.57 2.03 3.84
C PHE A 138 -7.82 3.51 3.56
N VAL A 139 -8.67 4.14 4.36
CA VAL A 139 -8.90 5.58 4.29
C VAL A 139 -8.03 6.28 5.34
N ARG A 140 -7.26 7.27 4.89
CA ARG A 140 -6.51 8.18 5.76
C ARG A 140 -7.25 9.50 5.81
N HIS A 141 -7.43 10.03 7.01
CA HIS A 141 -8.00 11.34 7.25
C HIS A 141 -6.92 12.34 7.66
N ASP A 142 -6.94 13.50 7.04
CA ASP A 142 -6.09 14.63 7.40
C ASP A 142 -6.87 15.94 7.34
N ALA A 143 -6.20 17.08 7.48
CA ALA A 143 -6.84 18.39 7.46
C ALA A 143 -7.47 18.76 6.10
N ALA A 144 -7.06 18.11 5.02
CA ALA A 144 -7.59 18.33 3.67
C ALA A 144 -8.79 17.43 3.34
N GLY A 145 -9.05 16.39 4.15
CA GLY A 145 -10.15 15.45 3.96
C GLY A 145 -9.72 14.00 4.03
N GLY A 146 -10.55 13.11 3.47
CA GLY A 146 -10.28 11.68 3.40
C GLY A 146 -9.65 11.27 2.07
N THR A 147 -8.67 10.39 2.13
CA THR A 147 -8.00 9.80 0.97
C THR A 147 -8.01 8.28 1.08
N LEU A 148 -8.52 7.60 0.06
CA LEU A 148 -8.38 6.16 -0.09
C LEU A 148 -6.94 5.82 -0.49
N CYS A 149 -6.21 5.18 0.39
CA CYS A 149 -4.84 4.71 0.14
C CYS A 149 -4.87 3.25 -0.32
N ILE A 150 -4.30 2.99 -1.48
CA ILE A 150 -4.25 1.68 -2.12
C ILE A 150 -2.81 1.19 -2.11
N PRO A 151 -2.45 0.22 -1.24
CA PRO A 151 -1.10 -0.32 -1.20
C PRO A 151 -0.75 -0.99 -2.54
N THR A 152 0.28 -0.50 -3.21
CA THR A 152 0.68 -0.99 -4.53
C THR A 152 2.13 -1.45 -4.56
N ALA A 153 2.41 -2.43 -5.42
CA ALA A 153 3.75 -2.73 -5.90
C ALA A 153 4.07 -1.83 -7.09
N PHE A 154 5.35 -1.50 -7.27
CA PHE A 154 5.81 -0.65 -8.36
C PHE A 154 7.00 -1.29 -9.07
N CYS A 155 6.89 -1.50 -10.35
CA CYS A 155 7.94 -2.09 -11.19
C CYS A 155 8.10 -1.32 -12.49
N SER A 156 9.28 -1.44 -13.11
CA SER A 156 9.56 -0.88 -14.43
C SER A 156 8.71 -1.54 -15.52
N TYR A 157 8.70 -0.95 -16.70
CA TYR A 157 8.03 -1.53 -17.88
C TYR A 157 8.60 -2.90 -18.29
N THR A 158 9.83 -3.18 -17.91
CA THR A 158 10.53 -4.45 -18.15
C THR A 158 10.51 -5.40 -16.96
N GLY A 159 9.88 -4.99 -15.85
CA GLY A 159 9.61 -5.81 -14.68
C GLY A 159 10.64 -5.74 -13.57
N GLU A 160 11.63 -4.84 -13.64
CA GLU A 160 12.54 -4.60 -12.52
C GLU A 160 11.80 -3.96 -11.35
N ALA A 161 12.19 -4.31 -10.13
CA ALA A 161 11.64 -3.70 -8.93
C ALA A 161 12.09 -2.24 -8.82
N LEU A 162 11.13 -1.32 -8.67
CA LEU A 162 11.37 0.09 -8.41
C LEU A 162 10.93 0.50 -7.01
N ASP A 163 10.47 -0.45 -6.21
CA ASP A 163 10.02 -0.28 -4.83
C ASP A 163 10.58 -1.36 -3.91
N GLN A 164 10.29 -1.24 -2.62
CA GLN A 164 10.70 -2.23 -1.62
C GLN A 164 9.72 -3.42 -1.55
N LYS A 165 8.46 -3.23 -1.94
CA LYS A 165 7.42 -4.26 -1.85
C LYS A 165 7.57 -5.35 -2.90
N THR A 166 7.96 -5.01 -4.12
CA THR A 166 8.15 -6.01 -5.19
C THR A 166 9.20 -7.07 -4.83
N PRO A 167 10.40 -6.73 -4.33
CA PRO A 167 11.35 -7.74 -3.84
C PRO A 167 10.78 -8.58 -2.69
N LEU A 168 10.06 -7.98 -1.75
CA LEU A 168 9.42 -8.70 -0.65
C LEU A 168 8.43 -9.74 -1.17
N LEU A 169 7.50 -9.34 -2.03
CA LEU A 169 6.49 -10.25 -2.60
C LEU A 169 7.13 -11.38 -3.41
N ARG A 170 8.17 -11.08 -4.19
CA ARG A 170 8.95 -12.09 -4.93
C ARG A 170 9.69 -13.06 -4.00
N SER A 171 10.25 -12.58 -2.90
CA SER A 171 10.91 -13.43 -1.91
C SER A 171 9.92 -14.36 -1.21
N MET A 172 8.72 -13.86 -0.89
CA MET A 172 7.64 -14.67 -0.32
C MET A 172 7.21 -15.80 -1.28
N GLU A 173 7.13 -15.52 -2.58
CA GLU A 173 6.81 -16.55 -3.57
C GLU A 173 7.93 -17.58 -3.76
N ALA A 174 9.17 -17.14 -3.71
CA ALA A 174 10.32 -18.04 -3.73
C ALA A 174 10.31 -19.00 -2.52
N ILE A 175 10.05 -18.47 -1.32
CA ILE A 175 9.89 -19.29 -0.10
C ILE A 175 8.72 -20.26 -0.24
N ASN A 176 7.56 -19.77 -0.69
CA ASN A 176 6.37 -20.60 -0.93
C ASN A 176 6.72 -21.82 -1.78
N THR A 177 7.37 -21.60 -2.91
CA THR A 177 7.77 -22.65 -3.84
C THR A 177 8.68 -23.70 -3.19
N GLN A 178 9.72 -23.26 -2.48
CA GLN A 178 10.68 -24.19 -1.87
C GLN A 178 10.09 -24.90 -0.63
N ALA A 179 9.30 -24.20 0.17
CA ALA A 179 8.64 -24.79 1.34
C ALA A 179 7.61 -25.87 0.93
N LEU A 180 6.84 -25.64 -0.13
CA LEU A 180 5.93 -26.65 -0.68
C LEU A 180 6.70 -27.88 -1.18
N ARG A 181 7.85 -27.71 -1.84
CA ARG A 181 8.70 -28.84 -2.23
C ARG A 181 9.12 -29.66 -1.01
N LEU A 182 9.57 -29.01 0.05
CA LEU A 182 9.96 -29.66 1.29
C LEU A 182 8.79 -30.40 1.93
N LEU A 183 7.64 -29.77 2.05
CA LEU A 183 6.43 -30.38 2.60
C LEU A 183 6.00 -31.64 1.85
N ARG A 184 6.15 -31.67 0.51
CA ARG A 184 5.88 -32.86 -0.30
C ARG A 184 6.78 -34.07 0.10
N LEU A 185 8.04 -33.79 0.41
CA LEU A 185 8.97 -34.84 0.88
C LEU A 185 8.54 -35.43 2.22
N PHE A 186 7.88 -34.64 3.07
CA PHE A 186 7.28 -35.10 4.33
C PHE A 186 5.87 -35.69 4.18
N GLY A 187 5.41 -35.92 2.96
CA GLY A 187 4.10 -36.51 2.67
C GLY A 187 2.90 -35.56 2.75
N ASN A 188 3.11 -34.26 2.96
CA ASN A 188 2.03 -33.30 2.92
C ASN A 188 1.63 -33.02 1.46
N THR A 189 0.45 -33.49 1.05
CA THR A 189 -0.09 -33.30 -0.30
C THR A 189 -1.24 -32.30 -0.35
N THR A 190 -1.70 -31.79 0.79
CA THR A 190 -2.89 -30.95 0.90
C THR A 190 -2.60 -29.45 0.92
N SER A 191 -1.46 -29.03 1.47
CA SER A 191 -1.07 -27.62 1.51
C SER A 191 -0.89 -27.06 0.11
N LYS A 192 -1.53 -25.93 -0.16
CA LYS A 192 -1.49 -25.24 -1.46
C LYS A 192 -0.51 -24.08 -1.47
N ARG A 193 -0.28 -23.46 -0.31
CA ARG A 193 0.58 -22.28 -0.15
C ARG A 193 1.22 -22.28 1.23
N VAL A 194 2.44 -21.74 1.29
CA VAL A 194 3.15 -21.41 2.52
C VAL A 194 3.43 -19.92 2.51
N THR A 195 2.98 -19.22 3.53
CA THR A 195 3.15 -17.78 3.65
C THR A 195 3.96 -17.47 4.90
N PRO A 196 5.10 -16.78 4.78
CA PRO A 196 5.82 -16.27 5.95
C PRO A 196 5.01 -15.15 6.59
N SER A 197 5.06 -15.06 7.91
CA SER A 197 4.50 -13.93 8.66
C SER A 197 5.62 -13.09 9.23
N VAL A 198 5.38 -11.78 9.33
CA VAL A 198 6.30 -10.81 9.92
C VAL A 198 5.51 -9.89 10.85
N GLY A 199 6.12 -9.56 11.99
CA GLY A 199 5.64 -8.53 12.88
C GLY A 199 6.57 -7.32 12.82
N ALA A 200 6.00 -6.13 12.63
CA ALA A 200 6.75 -4.88 12.66
C ALA A 200 6.93 -4.43 14.12
N GLU A 201 8.13 -3.95 14.45
CA GLU A 201 8.46 -3.32 15.71
C GLU A 201 8.86 -1.87 15.47
N GLN A 202 8.60 -1.01 16.46
CA GLN A 202 9.07 0.37 16.48
C GLN A 202 10.08 0.53 17.61
N GLU A 203 11.25 1.06 17.27
CA GLU A 203 12.24 1.49 18.24
C GLU A 203 12.39 3.01 18.18
N TYR A 204 12.33 3.67 19.31
CA TYR A 204 12.53 5.11 19.41
C TYR A 204 13.10 5.50 20.77
N PHE A 205 13.78 6.63 20.76
CA PHE A 205 14.36 7.23 21.95
C PHE A 205 13.70 8.58 22.23
N LEU A 206 13.52 8.88 23.51
CA LEU A 206 13.18 10.24 23.91
C LEU A 206 14.46 11.08 23.92
N VAL A 207 14.42 12.20 23.21
CA VAL A 207 15.53 13.16 23.16
C VAL A 207 15.02 14.54 23.57
N ASP A 208 15.90 15.33 24.17
CA ASP A 208 15.62 16.72 24.50
C ASP A 208 15.41 17.52 23.21
N LYS A 209 14.23 18.16 23.07
CA LYS A 209 13.84 18.87 21.85
C LYS A 209 14.77 20.05 21.53
N GLU A 210 15.21 20.80 22.54
CA GLU A 210 16.09 21.96 22.31
C GLU A 210 17.45 21.52 21.79
N LYS A 211 17.99 20.42 22.34
CA LYS A 211 19.24 19.82 21.85
C LYS A 211 19.08 19.21 20.46
N TYR A 212 17.95 18.56 20.20
CA TYR A 212 17.64 18.05 18.85
C TYR A 212 17.62 19.17 17.81
N MET A 213 16.97 20.29 18.10
CA MET A 213 16.89 21.44 17.18
C MET A 213 18.23 22.11 16.91
N GLN A 214 19.23 21.92 17.74
CA GLN A 214 20.61 22.38 17.52
C GLN A 214 21.40 21.46 16.56
N ARG A 215 20.94 20.24 16.38
CA ARG A 215 21.57 19.24 15.51
C ARG A 215 20.94 19.29 14.12
N LYS A 216 21.52 20.10 13.24
CA LYS A 216 21.03 20.29 11.86
C LYS A 216 21.00 19.00 11.05
N ASP A 217 21.91 18.09 11.28
CA ASP A 217 21.94 16.76 10.69
C ASP A 217 20.66 15.97 11.04
N LEU A 218 20.27 15.94 12.31
CA LEU A 218 19.04 15.26 12.74
C LEU A 218 17.78 15.95 12.20
N VAL A 219 17.75 17.29 12.24
CA VAL A 219 16.59 18.08 11.80
C VAL A 219 16.34 17.92 10.30
N TYR A 220 17.39 17.95 9.47
CA TYR A 220 17.27 17.95 8.02
C TYR A 220 17.26 16.54 7.40
N THR A 221 17.92 15.57 8.01
CA THR A 221 18.10 14.24 7.43
C THR A 221 17.45 13.12 8.22
N GLY A 222 16.97 13.40 9.44
CA GLY A 222 16.41 12.39 10.34
C GLY A 222 17.43 11.40 10.92
N ARG A 223 18.74 11.62 10.68
CA ARG A 223 19.81 10.74 11.15
C ARG A 223 21.05 11.49 11.55
N THR A 224 21.91 10.88 12.35
CA THR A 224 23.26 11.37 12.63
C THR A 224 24.15 11.20 11.39
N LEU A 225 24.72 12.30 10.89
CA LEU A 225 25.70 12.24 9.81
C LEU A 225 27.12 12.05 10.34
N PHE A 226 27.42 12.67 11.47
CA PHE A 226 28.72 12.58 12.15
C PHE A 226 28.48 12.26 13.62
N GLY A 227 29.19 11.29 14.14
CA GLY A 227 29.08 10.92 15.54
C GLY A 227 29.37 9.44 15.80
N ALA A 228 28.98 8.98 16.98
CA ALA A 228 29.16 7.58 17.35
C ALA A 228 28.29 6.67 16.48
N MET A 229 28.80 5.50 16.17
CA MET A 229 28.02 4.45 15.53
C MET A 229 26.80 4.07 16.38
N PRO A 230 25.66 3.77 15.78
CA PRO A 230 24.50 3.29 16.52
C PRO A 230 24.81 2.04 17.34
N PRO A 231 24.16 1.84 18.48
CA PRO A 231 24.31 0.60 19.24
C PRO A 231 24.03 -0.64 18.38
N LYS A 232 24.78 -1.71 18.61
CA LYS A 232 24.62 -3.00 17.90
C LYS A 232 24.83 -2.95 16.39
N GLY A 233 25.52 -1.94 15.87
CA GLY A 233 25.80 -1.81 14.45
C GLY A 233 24.55 -1.55 13.59
N GLN A 234 23.48 -1.08 14.18
CA GLN A 234 22.30 -0.65 13.44
C GLN A 234 22.56 0.71 12.81
N GLU A 235 22.46 0.79 11.51
CA GLU A 235 22.45 2.03 10.78
C GLU A 235 21.00 2.49 10.62
N GLY A 236 20.64 3.57 11.26
CA GLY A 236 19.33 4.21 11.18
C GLY A 236 19.29 5.29 10.12
#